data_8ba1e43a88b0cc4f59fa9941ff89ae0a
#
_entry.id   8ba1e43a88b0cc4f59fa9941ff89ae0a
#
_cell.length_a   1.000
_cell.length_b   1.000
_cell.length_c   1.000
_cell.angle_alpha   90.00
_cell.angle_beta   90.00
_cell.angle_gamma   90.00
#
_symmetry.space_group_name_H-M   'P 1'
#
loop_
_entity.id
_entity.type
_entity.pdbx_description
1 polymer ?
#
loop_
_entity_poly.entity_id
_entity_poly.type
_entity_poly.pdbx_seq_one_letter_code
_entity_poly.pdbx_strand_id
1 'polypeptide(L)'
;MGRLAMNKRWMAVAGGFAALGLAAGAASAQLAQHSNAPIDITADELEVVNAQCLATYKGAAEALQDTVRLRSDVLKIYYKPTPGAAKAGGTGANCGNELDHLEAIGQVYYVTPERRVHGDNAVYDKAADTMIITGDVIAIDGPNVARGARMVIKVSTNDGRMESGGGKSKSGRVRTVIYPKQDKQDQTPAKPQATAEPAVAPH
;
A
#
# COMPACT_ATOMS: atom_id res chain seq x y z
N MET A 1 38.24 -30.63 73.09
CA MET A 1 37.01 -30.50 73.90
C MET A 1 36.44 -29.13 73.63
N GLY A 2 35.20 -29.00 73.25
CA GLY A 2 34.51 -27.72 73.12
C GLY A 2 33.64 -27.65 71.87
N ARG A 3 32.48 -28.23 72.02
CA ARG A 3 31.31 -28.05 71.10
C ARG A 3 30.74 -26.62 71.18
N LEU A 4 30.05 -26.21 70.16
CA LEU A 4 28.81 -25.44 70.12
C LEU A 4 28.89 -24.46 68.98
N ALA A 5 27.94 -24.17 68.20
CA ALA A 5 26.54 -24.48 67.98
C ALA A 5 26.12 -23.73 66.75
N MET A 6 25.49 -24.38 65.96
CA MET A 6 24.61 -24.07 64.87
C MET A 6 23.72 -22.87 65.11
N ASN A 7 23.68 -21.89 64.15
CA ASN A 7 22.52 -21.06 63.96
C ASN A 7 22.22 -20.86 62.45
N LYS A 8 21.23 -21.61 62.01
CA LYS A 8 20.54 -21.43 60.77
C LYS A 8 19.76 -20.11 60.81
N ARG A 9 19.98 -19.23 59.88
CA ARG A 9 18.98 -18.25 59.47
C ARG A 9 18.95 -18.23 57.95
N TRP A 10 18.01 -18.93 57.39
CA TRP A 10 17.59 -18.86 56.02
C TRP A 10 16.83 -17.52 55.87
N MET A 11 17.37 -16.61 55.06
CA MET A 11 16.57 -15.57 54.44
C MET A 11 16.47 -15.88 52.96
N ALA A 12 15.30 -16.35 52.57
CA ALA A 12 14.88 -16.46 51.18
C ALA A 12 14.64 -15.05 50.65
N VAL A 13 15.52 -14.59 49.77
CA VAL A 13 15.26 -13.41 48.92
C VAL A 13 14.68 -13.96 47.63
N ALA A 14 13.38 -13.89 47.51
CA ALA A 14 12.69 -14.08 46.24
C ALA A 14 12.92 -12.87 45.33
N GLY A 15 13.96 -12.96 44.50
CA GLY A 15 14.21 -12.02 43.43
C GLY A 15 13.30 -12.33 42.25
N GLY A 16 12.21 -11.59 42.08
CA GLY A 16 11.39 -11.66 40.91
C GLY A 16 12.13 -11.11 39.69
N PHE A 17 12.49 -11.98 38.76
CA PHE A 17 12.92 -11.61 37.41
C PHE A 17 11.69 -11.19 36.64
N ALA A 18 11.45 -9.86 36.53
CA ALA A 18 10.56 -9.31 35.55
C ALA A 18 11.23 -9.44 34.18
N ALA A 19 10.88 -10.45 33.42
CA ALA A 19 11.24 -10.57 32.00
C ALA A 19 10.50 -9.46 31.23
N LEU A 20 11.18 -8.33 30.95
CA LEU A 20 10.75 -7.43 29.90
C LEU A 20 10.91 -8.14 28.55
N GLY A 21 9.83 -8.71 28.07
CA GLY A 21 9.71 -9.17 26.69
C GLY A 21 9.76 -7.96 25.76
N LEU A 22 10.91 -7.71 25.15
CA LEU A 22 10.98 -6.86 23.95
C LEU A 22 10.25 -7.63 22.84
N ALA A 23 8.99 -7.28 22.61
CA ALA A 23 8.31 -7.61 21.38
C ALA A 23 9.00 -6.82 20.25
N ALA A 24 9.98 -7.46 19.58
CA ALA A 24 10.48 -6.96 18.31
C ALA A 24 9.32 -7.07 17.32
N GLY A 25 8.61 -5.96 17.12
CA GLY A 25 7.60 -5.84 16.08
C GLY A 25 8.28 -6.08 14.73
N ALA A 26 7.92 -7.16 14.07
CA ALA A 26 8.31 -7.38 12.68
C ALA A 26 7.74 -6.23 11.85
N ALA A 27 8.63 -5.34 11.38
CA ALA A 27 8.27 -4.26 10.49
C ALA A 27 8.00 -4.84 9.10
N SER A 28 6.76 -5.24 8.86
CA SER A 28 6.31 -5.78 7.57
C SER A 28 6.29 -4.67 6.52
N ALA A 29 6.81 -4.94 5.34
CA ALA A 29 6.59 -4.09 4.17
C ALA A 29 5.10 -4.12 3.83
N GLN A 30 4.46 -2.98 3.64
CA GLN A 30 3.02 -2.89 3.37
C GLN A 30 2.79 -2.12 2.09
N LEU A 31 2.39 -2.83 1.03
CA LEU A 31 1.77 -2.23 -0.17
C LEU A 31 0.26 -2.11 0.02
N ALA A 32 -0.31 -2.96 0.86
CA ALA A 32 -1.72 -3.01 1.20
C ALA A 32 -1.97 -2.40 2.59
N GLN A 33 -3.09 -1.74 2.74
CA GLN A 33 -3.55 -1.16 3.99
C GLN A 33 -3.66 -2.24 5.08
N HIS A 34 -2.94 -2.08 6.19
CA HIS A 34 -2.96 -2.99 7.36
C HIS A 34 -2.70 -4.48 7.05
N SER A 35 -2.05 -4.81 5.94
CA SER A 35 -1.74 -6.19 5.57
C SER A 35 -0.39 -6.63 6.10
N ASN A 36 -0.36 -7.80 6.74
CA ASN A 36 0.85 -8.54 7.10
C ASN A 36 1.10 -9.71 6.13
N ALA A 37 0.34 -9.79 5.03
CA ALA A 37 0.55 -10.80 4.01
C ALA A 37 1.93 -10.64 3.35
N PRO A 38 2.55 -11.73 2.91
CA PRO A 38 3.78 -11.65 2.12
C PRO A 38 3.52 -10.89 0.82
N ILE A 39 4.54 -10.22 0.32
CA ILE A 39 4.53 -9.64 -1.02
C ILE A 39 5.02 -10.71 -1.98
N ASP A 40 4.18 -11.09 -2.95
CA ASP A 40 4.54 -11.97 -4.05
C ASP A 40 4.93 -11.12 -5.26
N ILE A 41 6.12 -11.38 -5.85
CA ILE A 41 6.64 -10.60 -6.97
C ILE A 41 6.95 -11.52 -8.13
N THR A 42 6.39 -11.21 -9.30
CA THR A 42 6.64 -11.89 -10.56
C THR A 42 7.23 -10.92 -11.58
N ALA A 43 8.17 -11.39 -12.40
CA ALA A 43 8.80 -10.64 -13.50
C ALA A 43 9.52 -11.63 -14.43
N ASP A 44 9.96 -11.16 -15.61
CA ASP A 44 10.74 -11.97 -16.52
C ASP A 44 12.19 -12.16 -16.06
N GLU A 45 12.76 -11.15 -15.38
CA GLU A 45 14.15 -11.13 -14.91
C GLU A 45 14.25 -10.56 -13.50
N LEU A 46 15.11 -11.16 -12.67
CA LEU A 46 15.52 -10.64 -11.36
C LEU A 46 17.03 -10.44 -11.32
N GLU A 47 17.46 -9.23 -11.02
CA GLU A 47 18.85 -8.86 -10.74
C GLU A 47 18.98 -8.41 -9.28
N VAL A 48 19.97 -8.96 -8.56
CA VAL A 48 20.23 -8.58 -7.16
C VAL A 48 21.63 -8.01 -7.04
N VAL A 49 21.73 -6.75 -6.58
CA VAL A 49 22.99 -6.05 -6.32
C VAL A 49 23.16 -5.90 -4.81
N ASN A 50 23.79 -6.88 -4.21
CA ASN A 50 23.96 -6.97 -2.75
C ASN A 50 24.70 -5.76 -2.15
N ALA A 51 25.67 -5.18 -2.85
CA ALA A 51 26.40 -4.00 -2.38
C ALA A 51 25.49 -2.76 -2.22
N GLN A 52 24.36 -2.74 -2.92
CA GLN A 52 23.40 -1.63 -2.91
C GLN A 52 22.10 -1.98 -2.16
N CYS A 53 22.00 -3.19 -1.63
CA CYS A 53 20.75 -3.73 -1.08
C CYS A 53 19.56 -3.56 -2.02
N LEU A 54 19.79 -3.80 -3.31
CA LEU A 54 18.85 -3.57 -4.39
C LEU A 54 18.48 -4.88 -5.08
N ALA A 55 17.20 -5.12 -5.24
CA ALA A 55 16.63 -6.11 -6.14
C ALA A 55 15.88 -5.40 -7.27
N THR A 56 16.20 -5.71 -8.52
CA THR A 56 15.57 -5.15 -9.72
C THR A 56 14.84 -6.25 -10.47
N TYR A 57 13.55 -6.10 -10.62
CA TYR A 57 12.67 -6.96 -11.39
C TYR A 57 12.36 -6.28 -12.72
N LYS A 58 12.58 -6.95 -13.85
CA LYS A 58 12.39 -6.41 -15.20
C LYS A 58 11.43 -7.29 -15.99
N GLY A 59 10.66 -6.67 -16.87
CA GLY A 59 9.70 -7.33 -17.75
C GLY A 59 8.37 -7.61 -17.04
N ALA A 60 7.38 -6.73 -17.28
CA ALA A 60 6.02 -6.83 -16.73
C ALA A 60 6.00 -7.17 -15.24
N ALA A 61 6.87 -6.52 -14.47
CA ALA A 61 7.01 -6.77 -13.04
C ALA A 61 5.70 -6.48 -12.30
N GLU A 62 5.26 -7.42 -11.48
CA GLU A 62 4.03 -7.33 -10.69
C GLU A 62 4.32 -7.72 -9.25
N ALA A 63 3.98 -6.84 -8.30
CA ALA A 63 3.98 -7.11 -6.88
C ALA A 63 2.53 -7.20 -6.37
N LEU A 64 2.19 -8.30 -5.74
CA LEU A 64 0.88 -8.58 -5.16
C LEU A 64 1.02 -8.73 -3.65
N GLN A 65 0.23 -7.97 -2.90
CA GLN A 65 0.08 -8.14 -1.47
C GLN A 65 -1.40 -8.12 -1.12
N ASP A 66 -1.92 -9.26 -0.69
CA ASP A 66 -3.35 -9.42 -0.42
C ASP A 66 -4.20 -9.10 -1.69
N THR A 67 -4.98 -8.03 -1.64
CA THR A 67 -5.80 -7.56 -2.77
C THR A 67 -5.19 -6.37 -3.51
N VAL A 68 -4.03 -5.88 -3.06
CA VAL A 68 -3.33 -4.74 -3.66
C VAL A 68 -2.28 -5.22 -4.64
N ARG A 69 -2.29 -4.62 -5.81
CA ARG A 69 -1.40 -4.93 -6.92
C ARG A 69 -0.66 -3.69 -7.38
N LEU A 70 0.66 -3.81 -7.53
CA LEU A 70 1.51 -2.82 -8.19
C LEU A 70 2.18 -3.48 -9.39
N ARG A 71 1.96 -2.93 -10.58
CA ARG A 71 2.54 -3.40 -11.82
C ARG A 71 3.33 -2.29 -12.52
N SER A 72 4.46 -2.66 -13.18
CA SER A 72 5.30 -1.74 -13.94
C SER A 72 6.18 -2.52 -14.93
N ASP A 73 6.87 -1.82 -15.83
CA ASP A 73 7.87 -2.45 -16.70
C ASP A 73 9.10 -2.87 -15.89
N VAL A 74 9.54 -2.06 -14.92
CA VAL A 74 10.64 -2.32 -14.00
C VAL A 74 10.23 -1.98 -12.59
N LEU A 75 10.49 -2.89 -11.64
CA LEU A 75 10.30 -2.68 -10.21
C LEU A 75 11.64 -2.83 -9.49
N LYS A 76 12.06 -1.79 -8.78
CA LYS A 76 13.26 -1.79 -7.95
C LYS A 76 12.89 -1.76 -6.49
N ILE A 77 13.46 -2.65 -5.70
CA ILE A 77 13.22 -2.76 -4.27
C ILE A 77 14.52 -2.52 -3.53
N TYR A 78 14.52 -1.52 -2.68
CA TYR A 78 15.64 -1.16 -1.83
C TYR A 78 15.39 -1.65 -0.40
N TYR A 79 16.33 -2.39 0.13
CA TYR A 79 16.29 -2.91 1.50
C TYR A 79 17.20 -2.09 2.40
N LYS A 80 16.83 -1.96 3.66
CA LYS A 80 17.70 -1.29 4.65
C LYS A 80 18.96 -2.11 4.91
N PRO A 81 20.14 -1.49 4.93
CA PRO A 81 21.35 -2.15 5.36
C PRO A 81 21.24 -2.63 6.81
N THR A 82 21.83 -3.78 7.12
CA THR A 82 21.91 -4.26 8.51
C THR A 82 22.90 -3.39 9.29
N PRO A 83 22.51 -2.82 10.44
CA PRO A 83 23.40 -2.01 11.27
C PRO A 83 24.67 -2.79 11.68
N GLY A 84 25.85 -2.21 11.48
CA GLY A 84 27.13 -2.80 11.87
C GLY A 84 27.80 -3.72 10.86
N ALA A 85 27.10 -4.14 9.83
CA ALA A 85 27.62 -5.03 8.81
C ALA A 85 28.69 -4.41 7.88
N ALA A 86 28.67 -3.09 7.68
CA ALA A 86 29.65 -2.35 6.87
C ALA A 86 31.07 -2.40 7.43
N LYS A 87 31.28 -2.82 8.68
CA LYS A 87 32.60 -2.94 9.31
C LYS A 87 33.29 -4.29 9.13
N ALA A 88 32.59 -5.28 8.58
CA ALA A 88 33.09 -6.66 8.51
C ALA A 88 33.91 -7.00 7.25
N GLY A 89 34.22 -6.05 6.37
CA GLY A 89 35.16 -6.23 5.26
C GLY A 89 34.86 -7.39 4.29
N GLY A 90 33.65 -7.95 4.35
CA GLY A 90 33.24 -9.07 3.50
C GLY A 90 32.43 -8.60 2.31
N THR A 91 32.63 -9.21 1.15
CA THR A 91 31.83 -9.04 -0.08
C THR A 91 30.42 -9.65 0.02
N GLY A 92 29.94 -9.94 1.23
CA GLY A 92 28.62 -10.52 1.50
C GLY A 92 27.58 -9.45 1.81
N ALA A 93 26.40 -9.61 1.29
CA ALA A 93 25.27 -8.72 1.45
C ALA A 93 24.89 -8.56 2.92
N ASN A 94 25.09 -7.37 3.42
CA ASN A 94 24.66 -6.95 4.74
C ASN A 94 23.31 -6.24 4.66
N CYS A 95 22.42 -6.73 3.81
CA CYS A 95 21.10 -6.18 3.60
C CYS A 95 20.12 -6.89 4.55
N GLY A 96 19.37 -6.09 5.28
CA GLY A 96 18.26 -6.60 6.10
C GLY A 96 17.08 -7.03 5.20
N ASN A 97 16.08 -7.64 5.82
CA ASN A 97 14.83 -7.99 5.15
C ASN A 97 13.79 -6.83 5.20
N GLU A 98 14.18 -5.68 5.75
CA GLU A 98 13.29 -4.54 5.86
C GLU A 98 13.32 -3.71 4.59
N LEU A 99 12.15 -3.50 3.99
CA LEU A 99 11.97 -2.59 2.88
C LEU A 99 12.28 -1.16 3.34
N ASP A 100 13.11 -0.46 2.58
CA ASP A 100 13.32 0.98 2.72
C ASP A 100 12.34 1.75 1.82
N HIS A 101 12.50 1.59 0.52
CA HIS A 101 11.60 2.14 -0.49
C HIS A 101 11.54 1.23 -1.71
N LEU A 102 10.57 1.49 -2.59
CA LEU A 102 10.51 0.87 -3.91
C LEU A 102 10.27 1.92 -4.99
N GLU A 103 10.76 1.64 -6.19
CA GLU A 103 10.54 2.44 -7.39
C GLU A 103 9.90 1.54 -8.46
N ALA A 104 8.79 2.00 -9.03
CA ALA A 104 8.15 1.39 -10.17
C ALA A 104 8.31 2.32 -11.38
N ILE A 105 8.81 1.80 -12.49
CA ILE A 105 9.20 2.58 -13.66
C ILE A 105 8.51 1.99 -14.89
N GLY A 106 7.85 2.85 -15.66
CA GLY A 106 7.16 2.51 -16.91
C GLY A 106 5.82 1.83 -16.68
N GLN A 107 4.77 2.37 -17.30
CA GLN A 107 3.42 1.82 -17.30
C GLN A 107 2.93 1.36 -15.91
N VAL A 108 3.02 2.25 -14.93
CA VAL A 108 2.66 1.93 -13.55
C VAL A 108 1.15 1.80 -13.40
N TYR A 109 0.71 0.69 -12.80
CA TYR A 109 -0.67 0.46 -12.35
C TYR A 109 -0.65 0.09 -10.87
N TYR A 110 -1.26 0.93 -10.05
CA TYR A 110 -1.51 0.66 -8.64
C TYR A 110 -3.00 0.43 -8.44
N VAL A 111 -3.35 -0.76 -8.00
CA VAL A 111 -4.73 -1.24 -7.90
C VAL A 111 -5.03 -1.66 -6.47
N THR A 112 -6.03 -1.05 -5.87
CA THR A 112 -6.64 -1.43 -4.60
C THR A 112 -8.11 -1.85 -4.85
N PRO A 113 -8.81 -2.43 -3.88
CA PRO A 113 -10.24 -2.75 -4.04
C PRO A 113 -11.10 -1.54 -4.44
N GLU A 114 -10.75 -0.36 -3.94
CA GLU A 114 -11.53 0.87 -4.13
C GLU A 114 -11.06 1.68 -5.33
N ARG A 115 -9.77 1.62 -5.66
CA ARG A 115 -9.15 2.57 -6.59
C ARG A 115 -8.18 1.90 -7.55
N ARG A 116 -8.12 2.43 -8.77
CA ARG A 116 -7.09 2.11 -9.76
C ARG A 116 -6.38 3.39 -10.15
N VAL A 117 -5.05 3.39 -10.08
CA VAL A 117 -4.24 4.53 -10.48
C VAL A 117 -3.25 4.08 -11.53
N HIS A 118 -3.18 4.84 -12.63
CA HIS A 118 -2.18 4.68 -13.68
C HIS A 118 -1.27 5.90 -13.71
N GLY A 119 0.01 5.71 -14.04
CA GLY A 119 1.00 6.76 -14.25
C GLY A 119 2.26 6.20 -14.90
N ASP A 120 3.29 7.04 -15.09
CA ASP A 120 4.53 6.63 -15.71
C ASP A 120 5.53 6.05 -14.71
N ASN A 121 5.59 6.62 -13.50
CA ASN A 121 6.49 6.19 -12.45
C ASN A 121 5.79 6.25 -11.09
N ALA A 122 6.24 5.39 -10.16
CA ALA A 122 5.84 5.48 -8.76
C ALA A 122 7.03 5.25 -7.83
N VAL A 123 6.97 5.91 -6.66
CA VAL A 123 7.89 5.71 -5.56
C VAL A 123 7.08 5.48 -4.30
N TYR A 124 7.32 4.37 -3.62
CA TYR A 124 6.78 4.11 -2.30
C TYR A 124 7.87 4.25 -1.25
N ASP A 125 7.70 5.15 -0.32
CA ASP A 125 8.54 5.34 0.88
C ASP A 125 7.82 4.72 2.08
N LYS A 126 8.42 3.67 2.64
CA LYS A 126 7.85 2.96 3.78
C LYS A 126 7.84 3.80 5.05
N ALA A 127 8.90 4.58 5.29
CA ALA A 127 9.01 5.40 6.50
C ALA A 127 7.98 6.54 6.50
N ALA A 128 7.73 7.13 5.32
CA ALA A 128 6.71 8.14 5.13
C ALA A 128 5.30 7.53 4.95
N ASP A 129 5.19 6.23 4.72
CA ASP A 129 3.96 5.52 4.37
C ASP A 129 3.25 6.17 3.19
N THR A 130 4.02 6.51 2.15
CA THR A 130 3.55 7.33 1.04
C THR A 130 3.93 6.73 -0.30
N MET A 131 2.92 6.54 -1.17
CA MET A 131 3.09 6.22 -2.58
C MET A 131 2.92 7.49 -3.40
N ILE A 132 3.92 7.82 -4.21
CA ILE A 132 3.88 8.97 -5.13
C ILE A 132 3.88 8.43 -6.54
N ILE A 133 2.84 8.74 -7.31
CA ILE A 133 2.70 8.35 -8.72
C ILE A 133 2.80 9.61 -9.56
N THR A 134 3.60 9.57 -10.62
CA THR A 134 3.90 10.72 -11.50
C THR A 134 3.76 10.35 -12.98
N GLY A 135 3.65 11.39 -13.83
CA GLY A 135 3.42 11.31 -15.27
C GLY A 135 2.00 11.72 -15.63
N ASP A 136 1.40 11.09 -16.63
CA ASP A 136 -0.03 11.28 -16.93
C ASP A 136 -0.87 10.44 -15.96
N VAL A 137 -1.09 11.00 -14.75
CA VAL A 137 -1.78 10.26 -13.70
C VAL A 137 -3.28 10.24 -13.91
N ILE A 138 -3.85 9.04 -13.93
CA ILE A 138 -5.28 8.79 -14.02
C ILE A 138 -5.68 7.95 -12.80
N ALA A 139 -6.57 8.47 -11.97
CA ALA A 139 -7.15 7.74 -10.84
C ALA A 139 -8.64 7.50 -11.09
N ILE A 140 -9.06 6.25 -10.91
CA ILE A 140 -10.44 5.79 -11.07
C ILE A 140 -10.91 5.26 -9.72
N ASP A 141 -12.00 5.83 -9.21
CA ASP A 141 -12.64 5.45 -7.96
C ASP A 141 -14.14 5.22 -8.23
N GLY A 142 -14.52 3.95 -8.30
CA GLY A 142 -15.84 3.56 -8.81
C GLY A 142 -16.10 4.14 -10.21
N PRO A 143 -17.15 4.96 -10.40
CA PRO A 143 -17.44 5.63 -11.67
C PRO A 143 -16.63 6.92 -11.87
N ASN A 144 -15.99 7.45 -10.82
CA ASN A 144 -15.34 8.75 -10.84
C ASN A 144 -13.93 8.66 -11.41
N VAL A 145 -13.51 9.68 -12.16
CA VAL A 145 -12.19 9.74 -12.78
C VAL A 145 -11.53 11.07 -12.44
N ALA A 146 -10.31 11.02 -11.91
CA ALA A 146 -9.47 12.20 -11.71
C ALA A 146 -8.19 12.07 -12.56
N ARG A 147 -7.73 13.20 -13.12
CA ARG A 147 -6.50 13.30 -13.92
C ARG A 147 -5.62 14.44 -13.40
N GLY A 148 -4.31 14.21 -13.37
CA GLY A 148 -3.32 15.18 -12.95
C GLY A 148 -1.91 14.73 -13.35
N ALA A 149 -0.89 15.44 -12.87
CA ALA A 149 0.50 15.10 -13.17
C ALA A 149 1.19 14.34 -12.03
N ARG A 150 0.64 14.42 -10.83
CA ARG A 150 1.19 13.76 -9.66
C ARG A 150 0.07 13.39 -8.69
N MET A 151 0.13 12.19 -8.16
CA MET A 151 -0.77 11.74 -7.09
C MET A 151 0.06 11.25 -5.91
N VAL A 152 -0.30 11.71 -4.72
CA VAL A 152 0.28 11.27 -3.44
C VAL A 152 -0.79 10.47 -2.72
N ILE A 153 -0.45 9.25 -2.34
CA ILE A 153 -1.35 8.33 -1.64
C ILE A 153 -0.72 7.97 -0.30
N LYS A 154 -1.46 8.16 0.78
CA LYS A 154 -1.13 7.62 2.10
C LYS A 154 -1.60 6.17 2.13
N VAL A 155 -0.66 5.21 2.14
CA VAL A 155 -1.00 3.79 1.94
C VAL A 155 -1.85 3.25 3.09
N SER A 156 -1.54 3.60 4.34
CA SER A 156 -2.27 3.12 5.52
C SER A 156 -3.73 3.57 5.60
N THR A 157 -4.07 4.75 5.03
CA THR A 157 -5.43 5.32 5.08
C THR A 157 -6.11 5.34 3.72
N ASN A 158 -5.39 5.01 2.64
CA ASN A 158 -5.84 5.14 1.25
C ASN A 158 -6.27 6.58 0.87
N ASP A 159 -5.83 7.58 1.64
CA ASP A 159 -6.06 8.99 1.29
C ASP A 159 -5.24 9.35 0.07
N GLY A 160 -5.84 10.09 -0.86
CA GLY A 160 -5.19 10.47 -2.10
C GLY A 160 -5.28 11.97 -2.35
N ARG A 161 -4.16 12.56 -2.77
CA ARG A 161 -4.08 13.94 -3.24
C ARG A 161 -3.56 13.99 -4.66
N MET A 162 -4.35 14.57 -5.56
CA MET A 162 -3.96 14.81 -6.95
C MET A 162 -3.42 16.22 -7.10
N GLU A 163 -2.30 16.36 -7.80
CA GLU A 163 -1.64 17.63 -8.04
C GLU A 163 -1.51 17.88 -9.56
N SER A 164 -1.64 19.15 -9.94
CA SER A 164 -1.29 19.60 -11.29
C SER A 164 0.23 19.68 -11.42
N GLY A 165 0.77 19.39 -12.61
CA GLY A 165 2.18 19.64 -12.88
C GLY A 165 2.45 21.14 -12.88
N GLY A 166 3.14 21.62 -11.85
CA GLY A 166 3.69 22.97 -11.83
C GLY A 166 4.86 23.07 -12.80
N GLY A 167 4.60 23.39 -14.07
CA GLY A 167 5.61 23.49 -15.11
C GLY A 167 5.02 23.17 -16.48
N LYS A 168 5.78 23.25 -17.54
CA LYS A 168 5.38 23.14 -18.96
C LYS A 168 4.68 21.83 -19.39
N SER A 169 4.08 21.08 -18.46
CA SER A 169 3.33 19.86 -18.74
C SER A 169 1.96 20.19 -19.35
N LYS A 170 1.53 19.40 -20.33
CA LYS A 170 0.29 19.61 -21.10
C LYS A 170 -0.99 19.53 -20.26
N SER A 171 -0.94 19.01 -19.06
CA SER A 171 -2.09 18.94 -18.12
C SER A 171 -2.00 20.06 -17.09
N GLY A 172 -2.34 21.26 -17.46
CA GLY A 172 -2.20 22.45 -16.62
C GLY A 172 -3.07 22.52 -15.37
N ARG A 173 -4.04 21.63 -15.15
CA ARG A 173 -4.94 21.63 -13.98
C ARG A 173 -5.43 20.21 -13.69
N VAL A 174 -5.71 19.93 -12.42
CA VAL A 174 -6.42 18.70 -12.04
C VAL A 174 -7.83 18.75 -12.63
N ARG A 175 -8.22 17.67 -13.29
CA ARG A 175 -9.56 17.49 -13.84
C ARG A 175 -10.23 16.29 -13.19
N THR A 176 -11.46 16.46 -12.72
CA THR A 176 -12.26 15.38 -12.17
C THR A 176 -13.60 15.30 -12.88
N VAL A 177 -14.05 14.09 -13.19
CA VAL A 177 -15.39 13.77 -13.65
C VAL A 177 -16.06 12.95 -12.57
N ILE A 178 -17.16 13.44 -12.03
CA ILE A 178 -17.93 12.81 -10.95
C ILE A 178 -19.30 12.41 -11.50
N TYR A 179 -19.67 11.17 -11.29
CA TYR A 179 -21.00 10.66 -11.59
C TYR A 179 -21.81 10.62 -10.29
N PRO A 180 -22.85 11.49 -10.16
CA PRO A 180 -23.73 11.43 -9.00
C PRO A 180 -24.40 10.06 -8.91
N LYS A 181 -24.49 9.49 -7.72
CA LYS A 181 -25.32 8.30 -7.50
C LYS A 181 -26.76 8.69 -7.83
N GLN A 182 -27.35 8.05 -8.84
CA GLN A 182 -28.79 8.12 -9.02
C GLN A 182 -29.40 7.29 -7.91
N ASP A 183 -30.06 7.93 -6.94
CA ASP A 183 -30.98 7.25 -6.07
C ASP A 183 -31.98 6.56 -7.01
N LYS A 184 -32.11 5.24 -6.90
CA LYS A 184 -33.23 4.53 -7.53
C LYS A 184 -34.48 5.06 -6.87
N GLN A 185 -35.03 6.15 -7.39
CA GLN A 185 -36.41 6.48 -7.12
C GLN A 185 -37.21 5.26 -7.55
N ASP A 186 -37.91 4.64 -6.59
CA ASP A 186 -38.94 3.66 -6.83
C ASP A 186 -39.82 4.20 -7.94
N GLN A 187 -39.60 3.74 -9.17
CA GLN A 187 -40.60 3.85 -10.22
C GLN A 187 -41.68 2.87 -9.82
N THR A 188 -42.55 3.29 -8.90
CA THR A 188 -43.85 2.67 -8.74
C THR A 188 -44.50 2.70 -10.14
N PRO A 189 -44.79 1.53 -10.75
CA PRO A 189 -45.43 1.53 -12.06
C PRO A 189 -46.74 2.29 -11.95
N ALA A 190 -46.91 3.36 -12.71
CA ALA A 190 -48.16 4.07 -12.80
C ALA A 190 -49.24 3.05 -13.16
N LYS A 191 -50.19 2.87 -12.21
CA LYS A 191 -51.40 2.05 -12.41
C LYS A 191 -52.08 2.51 -13.70
N PRO A 192 -52.40 1.61 -14.66
CA PRO A 192 -53.09 2.00 -15.87
C PRO A 192 -54.41 2.70 -15.49
N GLN A 193 -54.55 3.95 -15.89
CA GLN A 193 -55.86 4.63 -15.83
C GLN A 193 -56.82 3.89 -16.75
N ALA A 194 -57.87 3.30 -16.15
CA ALA A 194 -58.97 2.74 -16.87
C ALA A 194 -59.60 3.84 -17.73
N THR A 195 -59.54 3.67 -19.05
CA THR A 195 -60.22 4.49 -20.03
C THR A 195 -61.71 4.39 -19.77
N ALA A 196 -62.32 5.53 -19.38
CA ALA A 196 -63.77 5.61 -19.23
C ALA A 196 -64.46 5.41 -20.60
N GLU A 197 -65.28 4.39 -20.65
CA GLU A 197 -66.14 4.06 -21.79
C GLU A 197 -67.20 5.17 -21.95
N PRO A 198 -67.43 5.69 -23.18
CA PRO A 198 -68.46 6.70 -23.38
C PRO A 198 -69.83 6.07 -23.31
N ALA A 199 -70.68 6.64 -22.44
CA ALA A 199 -72.08 6.26 -22.30
C ALA A 199 -72.85 6.48 -23.60
N VAL A 200 -73.41 5.41 -24.12
CA VAL A 200 -74.38 5.43 -25.25
C VAL A 200 -75.72 5.89 -24.67
N ALA A 201 -76.26 6.99 -25.21
CA ALA A 201 -77.61 7.47 -24.90
C ALA A 201 -78.67 6.61 -25.64
N PRO A 202 -79.81 6.30 -24.97
CA PRO A 202 -80.88 5.57 -25.65
C PRO A 202 -81.80 6.56 -26.41
N HIS A 203 -82.19 6.13 -27.58
CA HIS A 203 -83.37 6.66 -28.30
C HIS A 203 -84.64 6.00 -27.84
#